data_804606f6f1f54612e7212dd093cd4ea2
#
_entry.id   804606f6f1f54612e7212dd093cd4ea2
#
_cell.length_a   1.000
_cell.length_b   1.000
_cell.length_c   1.000
_cell.angle_alpha   90.00
_cell.angle_beta   90.00
_cell.angle_gamma   90.00
#
_symmetry.space_group_name_H-M   'P 1'
#
loop_
_entity.id
_entity.type
_entity.pdbx_description
1 polymer ?
#
loop_
_entity_poly.entity_id
_entity_poly.type
_entity_poly.pdbx_seq_one_letter_code
_entity_poly.pdbx_strand_id
1 'polypeptide(L)'
;MNRKLLALITITILMGGAAVFINNIESEVPAGTMEIRNMLNSNYLVVDKKTGYVIQGQNDDKNFCWLPILQSDETSTFQYVCSGKYHNYYLGIDDSVNSDKYLRLMARELLVPGANWHVESKGDDTYAYANSRGEFKGYYMAIQDDGLPKIFFGDMGPRARWYQNIILKQES
;
A
#
# COMPACT_ATOMS: atom_id res chain seq x y z
N MET A 1 0.83 -17.15 -28.82
CA MET A 1 0.03 -16.30 -29.72
C MET A 1 -0.50 -15.16 -28.88
N ASN A 2 0.20 -14.00 -28.93
CA ASN A 2 -0.07 -12.85 -28.07
C ASN A 2 -1.39 -12.16 -28.49
N ARG A 3 -2.43 -12.27 -27.68
CA ARG A 3 -3.60 -11.40 -27.80
C ARG A 3 -3.39 -10.15 -26.95
N LYS A 4 -2.86 -9.10 -27.58
CA LYS A 4 -2.96 -7.74 -27.05
C LYS A 4 -4.44 -7.39 -27.08
N LEU A 5 -5.06 -7.23 -25.90
CA LEU A 5 -6.40 -6.69 -25.80
C LEU A 5 -6.34 -5.21 -26.19
N LEU A 6 -6.71 -4.92 -27.43
CA LEU A 6 -6.91 -3.57 -27.91
C LEU A 6 -8.19 -3.04 -27.22
N ALA A 7 -8.05 -2.01 -26.42
CA ALA A 7 -9.21 -1.27 -25.91
C ALA A 7 -9.90 -0.61 -27.13
N LEU A 8 -10.99 -1.17 -27.57
CA LEU A 8 -11.81 -0.62 -28.65
C LEU A 8 -12.67 0.50 -28.08
N ILE A 9 -12.25 1.75 -28.30
CA ILE A 9 -13.11 2.90 -28.05
C ILE A 9 -14.09 2.97 -29.22
N THR A 10 -15.31 2.48 -29.02
CA THR A 10 -16.39 2.63 -30.00
C THR A 10 -17.07 3.98 -29.75
N ILE A 11 -16.76 4.97 -30.58
CA ILE A 11 -17.51 6.23 -30.62
C ILE A 11 -18.66 6.03 -31.60
N THR A 12 -19.85 5.89 -31.08
CA THR A 12 -21.08 5.85 -31.93
C THR A 12 -21.67 7.26 -31.91
N ILE A 13 -21.54 7.98 -33.01
CA ILE A 13 -22.24 9.25 -33.23
C ILE A 13 -23.59 8.93 -33.87
N LEU A 14 -24.66 9.00 -33.09
CA LEU A 14 -26.01 9.02 -33.57
C LEU A 14 -26.55 10.47 -33.58
N MET A 15 -27.24 10.86 -34.62
CA MET A 15 -27.80 12.21 -34.78
C MET A 15 -28.62 12.62 -33.56
N GLY A 16 -28.13 13.61 -32.79
CA GLY A 16 -28.85 14.24 -31.69
C GLY A 16 -28.33 14.02 -30.26
N GLY A 17 -27.31 13.19 -30.05
CA GLY A 17 -26.76 13.03 -28.71
C GLY A 17 -25.46 12.22 -28.69
N ALA A 18 -24.41 12.76 -28.15
CA ALA A 18 -23.16 12.05 -27.91
C ALA A 18 -23.27 11.32 -26.58
N ALA A 19 -23.43 9.99 -26.58
CA ALA A 19 -23.29 9.15 -25.41
C ALA A 19 -21.80 8.76 -25.29
N VAL A 20 -21.11 9.31 -24.31
CA VAL A 20 -19.75 8.88 -23.96
C VAL A 20 -19.87 7.71 -22.99
N PHE A 21 -19.64 6.50 -23.46
CA PHE A 21 -19.47 5.36 -22.58
C PHE A 21 -18.04 5.37 -22.03
N ILE A 22 -17.88 5.82 -20.80
CA ILE A 22 -16.64 5.62 -20.06
C ILE A 22 -16.70 4.17 -19.55
N ASN A 23 -16.04 3.27 -20.26
CA ASN A 23 -15.75 1.97 -19.69
C ASN A 23 -14.82 2.20 -18.49
N ASN A 24 -15.35 2.00 -17.29
CA ASN A 24 -14.51 1.84 -16.11
C ASN A 24 -13.65 0.60 -16.34
N ILE A 25 -12.42 0.82 -16.82
CA ILE A 25 -11.40 -0.22 -16.78
C ILE A 25 -11.12 -0.41 -15.28
N GLU A 26 -11.72 -1.43 -14.68
CA GLU A 26 -11.26 -1.91 -13.39
C GLU A 26 -9.77 -2.21 -13.57
N SER A 27 -8.93 -1.41 -12.94
CA SER A 27 -7.48 -1.65 -12.99
C SER A 27 -7.23 -2.98 -12.27
N GLU A 28 -6.90 -4.01 -13.04
CA GLU A 28 -6.47 -5.28 -12.46
C GLU A 28 -5.31 -4.99 -11.51
N VAL A 29 -5.40 -5.54 -10.31
CA VAL A 29 -4.32 -5.48 -9.33
C VAL A 29 -3.10 -6.20 -9.93
N PRO A 30 -1.93 -5.56 -10.07
CA PRO A 30 -0.77 -6.20 -10.67
C PRO A 30 -0.36 -7.47 -9.93
N ALA A 31 0.06 -8.51 -10.65
CA ALA A 31 0.61 -9.71 -10.04
C ALA A 31 1.85 -9.39 -9.19
N GLY A 32 2.01 -10.07 -8.06
CA GLY A 32 3.12 -9.85 -7.12
C GLY A 32 2.86 -8.74 -6.11
N THR A 33 1.68 -8.10 -6.16
CA THR A 33 1.26 -7.22 -5.08
C THR A 33 0.85 -8.01 -3.86
N MET A 34 0.88 -7.36 -2.71
CA MET A 34 0.47 -7.99 -1.47
C MET A 34 -0.53 -7.17 -0.70
N GLU A 35 -1.34 -7.87 0.04
CA GLU A 35 -2.18 -7.36 1.10
C GLU A 35 -1.40 -7.37 2.41
N ILE A 36 -1.53 -6.32 3.20
CA ILE A 36 -0.99 -6.26 4.56
C ILE A 36 -2.17 -6.11 5.51
N ARG A 37 -2.36 -7.10 6.40
CA ARG A 37 -3.51 -7.16 7.31
C ARG A 37 -3.06 -7.22 8.75
N ASN A 38 -3.61 -6.37 9.62
CA ASN A 38 -3.23 -6.38 11.02
C ASN A 38 -3.75 -7.63 11.77
N MET A 39 -2.91 -8.21 12.62
CA MET A 39 -3.24 -9.42 13.38
C MET A 39 -4.36 -9.17 14.41
N LEU A 40 -4.39 -7.98 15.04
CA LEU A 40 -5.31 -7.70 16.14
C LEU A 40 -6.77 -7.59 15.70
N ASN A 41 -7.03 -6.93 14.56
CA ASN A 41 -8.40 -6.61 14.12
C ASN A 41 -8.73 -7.08 12.70
N SER A 42 -7.79 -7.75 12.03
CA SER A 42 -7.95 -8.24 10.66
C SER A 42 -8.20 -7.17 9.60
N ASN A 43 -8.07 -5.88 9.92
CA ASN A 43 -8.18 -4.81 8.95
C ASN A 43 -6.93 -4.70 8.08
N TYR A 44 -7.14 -4.26 6.85
CA TYR A 44 -6.10 -4.09 5.84
C TYR A 44 -5.43 -2.73 5.95
N LEU A 45 -4.16 -2.69 5.59
CA LEU A 45 -3.42 -1.44 5.39
C LEU A 45 -3.81 -0.87 4.02
N VAL A 46 -4.60 0.18 4.00
CA VAL A 46 -5.13 0.80 2.79
C VAL A 46 -4.77 2.28 2.71
N VAL A 47 -5.00 2.89 1.56
CA VAL A 47 -4.69 4.30 1.33
C VAL A 47 -5.97 5.13 1.25
N ASP A 48 -6.06 6.17 2.05
CA ASP A 48 -7.05 7.22 1.81
C ASP A 48 -6.68 8.00 0.54
N LYS A 49 -7.43 7.80 -0.53
CA LYS A 49 -7.17 8.39 -1.84
C LYS A 49 -7.29 9.92 -1.86
N LYS A 50 -7.89 10.54 -0.86
CA LYS A 50 -8.02 12.00 -0.76
C LYS A 50 -6.77 12.62 -0.16
N THR A 51 -6.27 12.05 0.92
CA THR A 51 -5.20 12.63 1.74
C THR A 51 -3.83 12.01 1.46
N GLY A 52 -3.77 10.75 1.01
CA GLY A 52 -2.54 9.96 0.85
C GLY A 52 -2.06 9.35 2.17
N TYR A 53 -2.79 9.52 3.26
CA TYR A 53 -2.49 8.80 4.49
C TYR A 53 -2.82 7.32 4.36
N VAL A 54 -2.02 6.52 5.06
CA VAL A 54 -2.26 5.09 5.18
C VAL A 54 -3.14 4.88 6.39
N ILE A 55 -4.24 4.17 6.20
CA ILE A 55 -5.28 3.92 7.20
C ILE A 55 -5.60 2.44 7.26
N GLN A 56 -6.47 2.04 8.18
CA GLN A 56 -7.05 0.71 8.17
C GLN A 56 -8.38 0.72 7.42
N GLY A 57 -8.63 -0.32 6.63
CA GLY A 57 -9.86 -0.51 5.86
C GLY A 57 -10.29 -1.96 5.78
N GLN A 58 -11.48 -2.19 5.24
CA GLN A 58 -12.01 -3.50 4.96
C GLN A 58 -11.57 -3.99 3.57
N ASN A 59 -11.75 -5.27 3.27
CA ASN A 59 -11.31 -5.90 2.02
C ASN A 59 -12.03 -5.38 0.77
N ASP A 60 -13.22 -4.83 0.91
CA ASP A 60 -14.04 -4.32 -0.18
C ASP A 60 -13.49 -3.03 -0.83
N ASP A 61 -12.58 -2.33 -0.16
CA ASP A 61 -11.99 -1.10 -0.67
C ASP A 61 -10.99 -1.29 -1.81
N LYS A 62 -10.46 -2.51 -2.03
CA LYS A 62 -9.45 -2.87 -3.06
C LYS A 62 -8.27 -1.85 -3.18
N ASN A 63 -7.91 -1.20 -2.08
CA ASN A 63 -6.92 -0.13 -2.03
C ASN A 63 -5.61 -0.57 -1.37
N PHE A 64 -5.31 -1.87 -1.37
CA PHE A 64 -4.17 -2.49 -0.68
C PHE A 64 -3.10 -3.03 -1.63
N CYS A 65 -2.91 -2.41 -2.77
CA CYS A 65 -1.96 -2.84 -3.81
C CYS A 65 -0.53 -2.46 -3.43
N TRP A 66 0.08 -3.17 -2.51
CA TRP A 66 1.45 -2.95 -2.10
C TRP A 66 2.41 -3.85 -2.88
N LEU A 67 3.37 -3.27 -3.58
CA LEU A 67 4.43 -4.00 -4.25
C LEU A 67 5.71 -3.89 -3.41
N PRO A 68 6.18 -4.99 -2.79
CA PRO A 68 7.44 -4.99 -2.06
C PRO A 68 8.60 -4.92 -3.05
N ILE A 69 9.55 -4.02 -2.80
CA ILE A 69 10.77 -3.87 -3.59
C ILE A 69 11.95 -4.06 -2.64
N LEU A 70 12.64 -5.20 -2.79
CA LEU A 70 13.82 -5.50 -2.01
C LEU A 70 14.97 -4.59 -2.44
N GLN A 71 15.65 -4.02 -1.45
CA GLN A 71 16.82 -3.17 -1.62
C GLN A 71 18.11 -4.00 -1.43
N SER A 72 19.25 -3.45 -1.84
CA SER A 72 20.55 -4.11 -1.74
C SER A 72 21.05 -4.34 -0.32
N ASP A 73 20.45 -3.69 0.67
CA ASP A 73 20.76 -3.78 2.10
C ASP A 73 19.76 -4.64 2.89
N GLU A 74 19.06 -5.54 2.20
CA GLU A 74 18.04 -6.44 2.77
C GLU A 74 16.81 -5.73 3.36
N THR A 75 16.69 -4.43 3.14
CA THR A 75 15.46 -3.69 3.47
C THR A 75 14.47 -3.74 2.30
N SER A 76 13.23 -3.40 2.58
CA SER A 76 12.18 -3.30 1.57
C SER A 76 11.58 -1.90 1.55
N THR A 77 11.24 -1.43 0.36
CA THR A 77 10.28 -0.35 0.19
C THR A 77 8.96 -0.92 -0.32
N PHE A 78 7.84 -0.30 0.02
CA PHE A 78 6.53 -0.75 -0.40
C PHE A 78 5.91 0.29 -1.32
N GLN A 79 5.82 -0.03 -2.60
CA GLN A 79 5.25 0.84 -3.62
C GLN A 79 3.74 0.62 -3.71
N TYR A 80 2.98 1.69 -3.77
CA TYR A 80 1.54 1.64 -4.03
C TYR A 80 1.30 1.61 -5.55
N VAL A 81 0.72 0.53 -6.05
CA VAL A 81 0.56 0.28 -7.49
C VAL A 81 -0.90 0.29 -7.97
N CYS A 82 -1.87 0.57 -7.09
CA CYS A 82 -3.22 0.86 -7.53
C CYS A 82 -3.29 2.13 -8.37
N SER A 83 -4.21 2.16 -9.31
CA SER A 83 -4.45 3.33 -10.16
C SER A 83 -4.86 4.57 -9.37
N GLY A 84 -4.55 5.75 -9.91
CA GLY A 84 -4.96 7.04 -9.36
C GLY A 84 -3.79 7.96 -9.02
N LYS A 85 -4.09 9.02 -8.28
CA LYS A 85 -3.16 10.12 -7.94
C LYS A 85 -1.86 9.64 -7.29
N TYR A 86 -1.93 8.59 -6.48
CA TYR A 86 -0.80 8.08 -5.70
C TYR A 86 -0.13 6.84 -6.31
N HIS A 87 -0.43 6.53 -7.56
CA HIS A 87 0.26 5.46 -8.28
C HIS A 87 1.78 5.71 -8.27
N ASN A 88 2.57 4.68 -7.96
CA ASN A 88 4.03 4.72 -7.81
C ASN A 88 4.55 5.54 -6.59
N TYR A 89 3.70 5.90 -5.64
CA TYR A 89 4.13 6.42 -4.36
C TYR A 89 4.55 5.29 -3.42
N TYR A 90 5.27 5.63 -2.36
CA TYR A 90 5.87 4.67 -1.44
C TYR A 90 5.34 4.86 -0.02
N LEU A 91 5.20 3.76 0.70
CA LEU A 91 4.87 3.76 2.12
C LEU A 91 6.02 4.41 2.91
N GLY A 92 5.76 5.50 3.55
CA GLY A 92 6.72 6.22 4.37
C GLY A 92 6.11 6.77 5.65
N ILE A 93 6.95 7.42 6.43
CA ILE A 93 6.58 8.08 7.69
C ILE A 93 6.44 9.57 7.41
N ASP A 94 5.32 10.16 7.81
CA ASP A 94 5.14 11.61 7.80
C ASP A 94 5.93 12.20 8.99
N ASP A 95 7.07 12.82 8.71
CA ASP A 95 7.98 13.44 9.68
C ASP A 95 7.77 14.95 9.82
N SER A 96 6.67 15.48 9.27
CA SER A 96 6.35 16.91 9.43
C SER A 96 6.23 17.29 10.91
N VAL A 97 6.60 18.52 11.24
CA VAL A 97 6.78 19.03 12.62
C VAL A 97 5.55 18.83 13.52
N ASN A 98 4.37 18.76 12.92
CA ASN A 98 3.09 18.54 13.62
C ASN A 98 2.52 17.14 13.40
N SER A 99 3.31 16.22 12.84
CA SER A 99 2.88 14.86 12.56
C SER A 99 3.00 14.00 13.80
N ASP A 100 1.95 13.25 14.09
CA ASP A 100 1.99 12.16 15.09
C ASP A 100 2.72 10.92 14.56
N LYS A 101 3.59 11.07 13.57
CA LYS A 101 4.33 9.99 12.90
C LYS A 101 3.41 8.97 12.23
N TYR A 102 2.37 9.48 11.58
CA TYR A 102 1.47 8.67 10.77
C TYR A 102 2.18 8.09 9.54
N LEU A 103 1.66 6.99 9.05
CA LEU A 103 2.08 6.45 7.77
C LEU A 103 1.43 7.21 6.63
N ARG A 104 2.22 7.52 5.60
CA ARG A 104 1.77 8.29 4.43
C ARG A 104 2.41 7.78 3.16
N LEU A 105 1.73 8.00 2.04
CA LEU A 105 2.33 7.83 0.73
C LEU A 105 3.24 9.00 0.37
N MET A 106 4.47 8.67 -0.01
CA MET A 106 5.52 9.63 -0.36
C MET A 106 5.93 9.45 -1.82
N ALA A 107 6.12 10.55 -2.54
CA ALA A 107 6.70 10.52 -3.88
C ALA A 107 8.16 10.01 -3.81
N ARG A 108 8.63 9.42 -4.91
CA ARG A 108 9.98 8.81 -4.97
C ARG A 108 11.10 9.81 -4.64
N GLU A 109 10.96 11.04 -5.07
CA GLU A 109 11.92 12.12 -4.83
C GLU A 109 12.04 12.49 -3.34
N LEU A 110 11.01 12.14 -2.57
CA LEU A 110 10.91 12.34 -1.13
C LEU A 110 11.17 11.06 -0.35
N LEU A 111 11.75 10.03 -0.99
CA LEU A 111 12.16 8.80 -0.31
C LEU A 111 13.30 9.11 0.67
N VAL A 112 12.88 9.60 1.79
CA VAL A 112 13.71 9.80 2.98
C VAL A 112 13.92 8.46 3.70
N PRO A 113 14.85 8.38 4.65
CA PRO A 113 15.08 7.18 5.45
C PRO A 113 13.81 6.51 6.02
N GLY A 114 12.74 7.28 6.25
CA GLY A 114 11.45 6.79 6.74
C GLY A 114 10.68 5.81 5.84
N ALA A 115 11.10 5.64 4.58
CA ALA A 115 10.45 4.71 3.64
C ALA A 115 11.15 3.35 3.49
N ASN A 116 12.20 3.08 4.27
CA ASN A 116 12.94 1.81 4.25
C ASN A 116 12.57 0.95 5.46
N TRP A 117 12.10 -0.25 5.19
CA TRP A 117 11.56 -1.15 6.19
C TRP A 117 12.35 -2.44 6.26
N HIS A 118 12.75 -2.84 7.46
CA HIS A 118 13.20 -4.18 7.74
C HIS A 118 12.00 -5.04 8.10
N VAL A 119 11.79 -6.13 7.37
CA VAL A 119 10.65 -7.03 7.56
C VAL A 119 11.12 -8.24 8.36
N GLU A 120 10.62 -8.37 9.57
CA GLU A 120 11.00 -9.41 10.51
C GLU A 120 9.90 -10.47 10.62
N SER A 121 10.22 -11.73 10.35
CA SER A 121 9.30 -12.83 10.69
C SER A 121 9.17 -12.96 12.20
N LYS A 122 7.94 -13.09 12.67
CA LYS A 122 7.63 -13.22 14.12
C LYS A 122 7.01 -14.58 14.49
N GLY A 123 6.96 -15.52 13.53
CA GLY A 123 6.24 -16.78 13.66
C GLY A 123 4.75 -16.63 13.34
N ASP A 124 4.04 -17.75 13.30
CA ASP A 124 2.59 -17.85 13.01
C ASP A 124 2.17 -17.06 11.75
N ASP A 125 3.01 -17.10 10.70
CA ASP A 125 2.84 -16.38 9.44
C ASP A 125 2.68 -14.84 9.61
N THR A 126 3.15 -14.30 10.74
CA THR A 126 3.13 -12.87 11.00
C THR A 126 4.51 -12.21 10.84
N TYR A 127 4.46 -10.93 10.52
CA TYR A 127 5.62 -10.09 10.27
C TYR A 127 5.52 -8.79 11.04
N ALA A 128 6.67 -8.23 11.41
CA ALA A 128 6.79 -6.88 11.92
C ALA A 128 7.60 -6.04 10.93
N TYR A 129 7.24 -4.78 10.80
CA TYR A 129 7.89 -3.81 9.92
C TYR A 129 8.59 -2.76 10.77
N ALA A 130 9.90 -2.87 10.86
CA ALA A 130 10.74 -1.89 11.56
C ALA A 130 11.32 -0.90 10.56
N ASN A 131 11.27 0.39 10.87
CA ASN A 131 12.01 1.35 10.06
C ASN A 131 13.51 1.12 10.23
N SER A 132 14.25 1.08 9.13
CA SER A 132 15.65 0.65 9.11
C SER A 132 16.66 1.80 9.16
N ARG A 133 16.22 3.05 8.94
CA ARG A 133 17.14 4.18 8.74
C ARG A 133 16.65 5.46 9.41
N GLY A 134 17.60 6.40 9.55
CA GLY A 134 17.34 7.74 10.06
C GLY A 134 16.92 7.77 11.53
N GLU A 135 16.22 8.80 11.92
CA GLU A 135 15.78 9.04 13.31
C GLU A 135 14.73 8.02 13.78
N PHE A 136 14.02 7.37 12.85
CA PHE A 136 13.01 6.36 13.16
C PHE A 136 13.55 4.93 13.14
N LYS A 137 14.87 4.75 13.06
CA LYS A 137 15.46 3.41 13.06
C LYS A 137 15.04 2.63 14.32
N GLY A 138 14.49 1.43 14.12
CA GLY A 138 13.99 0.58 15.21
C GLY A 138 12.59 0.92 15.69
N TYR A 139 11.91 1.87 15.04
CA TYR A 139 10.47 2.08 15.26
C TYR A 139 9.67 1.11 14.41
N TYR A 140 8.63 0.54 14.99
CA TYR A 140 7.77 -0.45 14.34
C TYR A 140 6.44 0.16 13.89
N MET A 141 5.98 -0.28 12.72
CA MET A 141 4.63 0.02 12.25
C MET A 141 3.62 -0.72 13.14
N ALA A 142 2.72 0.02 13.78
CA ALA A 142 1.69 -0.54 14.65
C ALA A 142 0.39 0.27 14.54
N ILE A 143 -0.72 -0.33 14.97
CA ILE A 143 -1.99 0.38 15.08
C ILE A 143 -2.15 1.01 16.47
N GLN A 144 -2.71 2.21 16.50
CA GLN A 144 -3.07 2.90 17.72
C GLN A 144 -4.51 2.55 18.17
N ASP A 145 -4.91 3.01 19.35
CA ASP A 145 -6.27 2.79 19.87
C ASP A 145 -7.37 3.43 19.01
N ASP A 146 -7.03 4.49 18.27
CA ASP A 146 -7.90 5.13 17.28
C ASP A 146 -8.01 4.34 15.96
N GLY A 147 -7.28 3.21 15.84
CA GLY A 147 -7.24 2.38 14.64
C GLY A 147 -6.32 2.89 13.54
N LEU A 148 -5.60 3.99 13.75
CA LEU A 148 -4.68 4.54 12.75
C LEU A 148 -3.29 3.90 12.85
N PRO A 149 -2.68 3.52 11.72
CA PRO A 149 -1.30 3.02 11.70
C PRO A 149 -0.31 4.17 11.88
N LYS A 150 0.58 3.99 12.85
CA LYS A 150 1.68 4.89 13.17
C LYS A 150 2.95 4.09 13.43
N ILE A 151 4.06 4.77 13.72
CA ILE A 151 5.26 4.12 14.20
C ILE A 151 5.43 4.29 15.70
N PHE A 152 5.93 3.24 16.35
CA PHE A 152 6.20 3.18 17.78
C PHE A 152 7.56 2.59 18.04
N PHE A 153 8.23 3.05 19.08
CA PHE A 153 9.49 2.46 19.51
C PHE A 153 9.26 1.18 20.32
N GLY A 154 9.92 0.10 19.94
CA GLY A 154 9.84 -1.19 20.62
C GLY A 154 8.70 -2.10 20.11
N ASP A 155 8.62 -3.29 20.70
CA ASP A 155 7.64 -4.31 20.33
C ASP A 155 6.25 -4.00 20.93
N MET A 156 5.29 -3.76 20.07
CA MET A 156 3.89 -3.46 20.42
C MET A 156 2.99 -4.71 20.41
N GLY A 157 3.59 -5.91 20.41
CA GLY A 157 2.82 -7.16 20.38
C GLY A 157 1.89 -7.26 19.18
N PRO A 158 0.65 -7.76 19.34
CA PRO A 158 -0.30 -7.96 18.23
C PRO A 158 -0.59 -6.70 17.42
N ARG A 159 -0.45 -5.51 17.99
CA ARG A 159 -0.64 -4.23 17.29
C ARG A 159 0.38 -4.00 16.19
N ALA A 160 1.60 -4.56 16.34
CA ALA A 160 2.68 -4.46 15.37
C ALA A 160 2.90 -5.78 14.60
N ARG A 161 1.94 -6.70 14.63
CA ARG A 161 1.97 -7.96 13.88
C ARG A 161 1.02 -7.88 12.69
N TRP A 162 1.53 -8.31 11.53
CA TRP A 162 0.84 -8.19 10.26
C TRP A 162 0.92 -9.49 9.48
N TYR A 163 -0.18 -9.92 8.92
CA TYR A 163 -0.20 -10.97 7.90
C TYR A 163 0.12 -10.36 6.54
N GLN A 164 0.80 -11.13 5.72
CA GLN A 164 1.08 -10.80 4.33
C GLN A 164 0.42 -11.85 3.43
N ASN A 165 -0.30 -11.40 2.42
CA ASN A 165 -0.87 -12.27 1.41
C ASN A 165 -0.48 -11.76 0.03
N ILE A 166 0.33 -12.56 -0.69
CA ILE A 166 0.76 -12.21 -2.05
C ILE A 166 -0.34 -12.57 -3.02
N ILE A 167 -0.78 -11.60 -3.80
CA ILE A 167 -1.77 -11.79 -4.85
C ILE A 167 -1.06 -12.40 -6.05
N LEU A 168 -1.23 -13.69 -6.23
CA LEU A 168 -0.79 -14.40 -7.42
C LEU A 168 -1.79 -14.09 -8.54
N LYS A 169 -1.28 -13.90 -9.77
CA LYS A 169 -2.13 -13.71 -10.94
C LYS A 169 -3.02 -14.95 -11.08
N GLN A 170 -4.33 -14.78 -11.04
CA GLN A 170 -5.22 -15.87 -11.46
C GLN A 170 -4.97 -16.13 -12.94
N GLU A 171 -4.50 -17.32 -13.27
CA GLU A 171 -4.48 -17.78 -14.65
C GLU A 171 -5.94 -17.92 -15.12
N SER A 172 -6.33 -17.04 -16.02
CA SER A 172 -7.64 -17.06 -16.67
C SER A 172 -7.65 -17.99 -17.87
#